data_ac745729bd8b6b23e9713d7d8453c3d0
#
_entry.id   ac745729bd8b6b23e9713d7d8453c3d0
#
_cell.length_a   1.000
_cell.length_b   1.000
_cell.length_c   1.000
_cell.angle_alpha   90.00
_cell.angle_beta   90.00
_cell.angle_gamma   90.00
#
_symmetry.space_group_name_H-M   'P 1'
#
loop_
_entity.id
_entity.type
_entity.pdbx_description
1 polymer ?
#
loop_
_entity_poly.entity_id
_entity_poly.type
_entity_poly.pdbx_seq_one_letter_code
_entity_poly.pdbx_strand_id
1 'polypeptide(L)'
;SFETKELLAAKVFIHTSHYDALIANYFSKRLNIQSPKTLTLTYEKKQDLRYGENPHQSAAFYTQVQETEGTLPGAVQLQGKELSYNNIGDTDGALETLKEFDEPTIVAAKHANPCGVGSADTLVDAFKKAYEADPVSIYGGIVAANREIDKATAEAMAPVFLEVIVAPSFSEEARAVFAKKKNLRLLQLSDIIKRDYTYPKAKTVLGGLLVQDMDLQLLGGELQYVTNRRPTEKELEDMLFAWKIVKHTKSNAIAIAKDKCSTGVGPGQVSRIWALENAIRQGGERIPGSVMASDAFFPFADCVEAAHKAGITAIIQPGGSIHDQDSIDAANKYNIAMIFTGIRHFKH
;
A
#
# COMPACT_ATOMS: atom_id res chain seq x y z
N SER A 1 43.26 22.47 -13.74
CA SER A 1 42.99 23.56 -12.78
C SER A 1 42.88 22.99 -11.35
N PHE A 2 42.90 23.84 -10.34
CA PHE A 2 42.64 23.43 -8.96
C PHE A 2 41.24 22.84 -8.84
N GLU A 3 40.22 23.44 -9.39
CA GLU A 3 38.81 22.97 -9.45
C GLU A 3 38.68 21.55 -10.06
N THR A 4 39.51 21.27 -11.12
CA THR A 4 39.52 19.91 -11.71
C THR A 4 40.05 18.87 -10.71
N LYS A 5 41.08 19.23 -9.91
CA LYS A 5 41.64 18.34 -8.89
C LYS A 5 40.64 18.09 -7.75
N GLU A 6 39.94 19.14 -7.30
CA GLU A 6 38.87 19.00 -6.29
C GLU A 6 37.74 18.10 -6.79
N LEU A 7 37.27 18.29 -8.03
CA LEU A 7 36.24 17.44 -8.63
C LEU A 7 36.70 15.97 -8.70
N LEU A 8 37.94 15.71 -9.09
CA LEU A 8 38.52 14.38 -9.15
C LEU A 8 38.65 13.76 -7.75
N ALA A 9 39.10 14.55 -6.75
CA ALA A 9 39.16 14.11 -5.37
C ALA A 9 37.75 13.75 -4.83
N ALA A 10 36.75 14.57 -5.06
CA ALA A 10 35.35 14.29 -4.70
C ALA A 10 34.86 12.96 -5.32
N LYS A 11 35.15 12.72 -6.61
CA LYS A 11 34.79 11.45 -7.28
C LYS A 11 35.47 10.23 -6.63
N VAL A 12 36.76 10.35 -6.25
CA VAL A 12 37.48 9.28 -5.55
C VAL A 12 36.81 8.96 -4.22
N PHE A 13 36.55 9.97 -3.38
CA PHE A 13 35.94 9.72 -2.07
C PHE A 13 34.50 9.22 -2.16
N ILE A 14 33.70 9.68 -3.12
CA ILE A 14 32.36 9.12 -3.38
C ILE A 14 32.49 7.64 -3.76
N HIS A 15 33.41 7.28 -4.65
CA HIS A 15 33.62 5.91 -5.09
C HIS A 15 34.09 5.00 -3.95
N THR A 16 35.08 5.41 -3.17
CA THR A 16 35.61 4.60 -2.08
C THR A 16 34.62 4.48 -0.93
N SER A 17 33.90 5.55 -0.56
CA SER A 17 32.86 5.50 0.48
C SER A 17 31.71 4.58 0.08
N HIS A 18 31.29 4.57 -1.19
CA HIS A 18 30.30 3.64 -1.72
C HIS A 18 30.78 2.19 -1.59
N TYR A 19 32.01 1.90 -2.00
CA TYR A 19 32.61 0.58 -1.89
C TYR A 19 32.69 0.09 -0.44
N ASP A 20 33.21 0.92 0.47
CA ASP A 20 33.31 0.60 1.89
C ASP A 20 31.93 0.42 2.54
N ALA A 21 30.93 1.19 2.13
CA ALA A 21 29.54 1.04 2.59
C ALA A 21 28.96 -0.33 2.20
N LEU A 22 29.19 -0.79 0.96
CA LEU A 22 28.74 -2.12 0.52
C LEU A 22 29.39 -3.24 1.34
N ILE A 23 30.69 -3.13 1.63
CA ILE A 23 31.41 -4.10 2.48
C ILE A 23 30.86 -4.07 3.91
N ALA A 24 30.67 -2.89 4.50
CA ALA A 24 30.13 -2.72 5.84
C ALA A 24 28.74 -3.36 5.96
N ASN A 25 27.86 -3.12 4.98
CA ASN A 25 26.53 -3.70 4.93
C ASN A 25 26.55 -5.23 4.75
N TYR A 26 27.46 -5.75 3.91
CA TYR A 26 27.66 -7.19 3.75
C TYR A 26 28.05 -7.87 5.07
N PHE A 27 29.04 -7.32 5.80
CA PHE A 27 29.45 -7.89 7.07
C PHE A 27 28.40 -7.72 8.17
N SER A 28 27.67 -6.59 8.21
CA SER A 28 26.56 -6.39 9.14
C SER A 28 25.48 -7.45 8.96
N LYS A 29 25.07 -7.71 7.70
CA LYS A 29 24.11 -8.78 7.37
C LYS A 29 24.64 -10.16 7.75
N ARG A 30 25.89 -10.49 7.38
CA ARG A 30 26.53 -11.78 7.66
C ARG A 30 26.67 -12.08 9.14
N LEU A 31 26.95 -11.05 9.95
CA LEU A 31 27.15 -11.13 11.41
C LEU A 31 25.86 -10.86 12.20
N ASN A 32 24.73 -10.67 11.50
CA ASN A 32 23.42 -10.36 12.09
C ASN A 32 23.46 -9.12 13.03
N ILE A 33 24.19 -8.08 12.62
CA ILE A 33 24.25 -6.79 13.33
C ILE A 33 23.04 -5.96 12.89
N GLN A 34 21.98 -5.95 13.69
CA GLN A 34 20.73 -5.26 13.35
C GLN A 34 20.81 -3.74 13.55
N SER A 35 21.52 -3.27 14.58
CA SER A 35 21.62 -1.84 14.94
C SER A 35 23.08 -1.44 15.15
N PRO A 36 23.85 -1.20 14.08
CA PRO A 36 25.26 -0.83 14.20
C PRO A 36 25.40 0.56 14.85
N LYS A 37 26.51 0.79 15.57
CA LYS A 37 26.82 2.09 16.19
C LYS A 37 26.87 3.22 15.15
N THR A 38 27.33 2.91 13.94
CA THR A 38 27.35 3.84 12.80
C THR A 38 26.59 3.17 11.64
N LEU A 39 25.50 3.78 11.20
CA LEU A 39 24.73 3.32 10.06
C LEU A 39 25.27 3.93 8.78
N THR A 40 25.61 3.10 7.81
CA THR A 40 26.07 3.51 6.48
C THR A 40 25.07 3.02 5.45
N LEU A 41 24.43 3.95 4.73
CA LEU A 41 23.51 3.65 3.64
C LEU A 41 24.14 4.14 2.33
N THR A 42 24.03 3.34 1.28
CA THR A 42 24.49 3.73 -0.05
C THR A 42 23.47 3.35 -1.12
N TYR A 43 23.27 4.27 -2.05
CA TYR A 43 22.31 4.15 -3.15
C TYR A 43 22.93 4.71 -4.43
N GLU A 44 22.53 4.18 -5.57
CA GLU A 44 22.92 4.69 -6.88
C GLU A 44 21.79 5.54 -7.47
N LYS A 45 22.15 6.67 -8.08
CA LYS A 45 21.18 7.53 -8.74
C LYS A 45 20.64 6.86 -9.99
N LYS A 46 19.34 6.60 -10.01
CA LYS A 46 18.64 6.04 -11.17
C LYS A 46 18.14 7.12 -12.14
N GLN A 47 17.63 8.23 -11.58
CA GLN A 47 16.98 9.27 -12.38
C GLN A 47 17.03 10.63 -11.68
N ASP A 48 17.31 11.70 -12.43
CA ASP A 48 17.01 13.07 -11.99
C ASP A 48 15.52 13.32 -12.18
N LEU A 49 14.84 13.84 -11.16
CA LEU A 49 13.42 14.10 -11.22
C LEU A 49 13.19 15.58 -11.55
N ARG A 50 12.14 15.86 -12.31
CA ARG A 50 11.80 17.21 -12.74
C ARG A 50 11.65 18.17 -11.56
N TYR A 51 11.04 17.69 -10.45
CA TYR A 51 10.90 18.36 -9.15
C TYR A 51 10.52 17.32 -8.10
N GLY A 52 10.53 17.68 -6.83
CA GLY A 52 10.13 16.84 -5.73
C GLY A 52 8.62 16.72 -5.59
N GLU A 53 8.12 16.64 -4.37
CA GLU A 53 6.69 16.64 -4.09
C GLU A 53 6.01 17.91 -4.61
N ASN A 54 6.73 19.03 -4.52
CA ASN A 54 6.29 20.35 -4.99
C ASN A 54 7.25 20.92 -6.06
N PRO A 55 6.75 21.78 -6.99
CA PRO A 55 7.52 22.26 -8.13
C PRO A 55 8.81 23.04 -7.80
N HIS A 56 8.90 23.62 -6.61
CA HIS A 56 10.08 24.38 -6.17
C HIS A 56 11.17 23.51 -5.51
N GLN A 57 10.93 22.22 -5.32
CA GLN A 57 11.87 21.28 -4.69
C GLN A 57 12.64 20.52 -5.75
N SER A 58 13.97 20.53 -5.69
CA SER A 58 14.80 19.64 -6.50
C SER A 58 14.73 18.20 -5.95
N ALA A 59 14.80 17.21 -6.83
CA ALA A 59 14.73 15.81 -6.43
C ALA A 59 15.46 14.89 -7.41
N ALA A 60 15.84 13.72 -6.92
CA ALA A 60 16.36 12.61 -7.70
C ALA A 60 15.90 11.29 -7.11
N PHE A 61 15.78 10.28 -7.93
CA PHE A 61 15.46 8.91 -7.52
C PHE A 61 16.75 8.10 -7.42
N TYR A 62 16.96 7.51 -6.27
CA TYR A 62 18.08 6.63 -5.97
C TYR A 62 17.57 5.22 -5.68
N THR A 63 18.35 4.21 -6.06
CA THR A 63 18.02 2.80 -5.87
C THR A 63 19.11 2.10 -5.09
N GLN A 64 18.76 1.03 -4.41
CA GLN A 64 19.74 0.12 -3.82
C GLN A 64 20.55 -0.55 -4.92
N VAL A 65 21.80 -0.89 -4.61
CA VAL A 65 22.75 -1.51 -5.56
C VAL A 65 22.39 -2.97 -5.88
N GLN A 66 21.65 -3.62 -4.99
CA GLN A 66 21.30 -5.04 -5.07
C GLN A 66 19.80 -5.23 -4.81
N GLU A 67 19.23 -6.31 -5.38
CA GLU A 67 17.87 -6.80 -5.10
C GLU A 67 16.75 -5.80 -5.44
N THR A 68 16.58 -5.49 -6.73
CA THR A 68 15.46 -4.66 -7.21
C THR A 68 14.27 -5.49 -7.72
N GLU A 69 14.37 -6.83 -7.70
CA GLU A 69 13.29 -7.72 -8.12
C GLU A 69 12.02 -7.51 -7.30
N GLY A 70 10.89 -7.46 -7.96
CA GLY A 70 9.58 -7.24 -7.32
C GLY A 70 9.40 -5.84 -6.73
N THR A 71 10.33 -4.90 -6.94
CA THR A 71 10.25 -3.52 -6.46
C THR A 71 10.20 -2.52 -7.61
N LEU A 72 9.69 -1.31 -7.35
CA LEU A 72 9.56 -0.28 -8.38
C LEU A 72 10.90 0.04 -9.12
N PRO A 73 12.07 0.06 -8.46
CA PRO A 73 13.34 0.18 -9.15
C PRO A 73 13.61 -0.88 -10.25
N GLY A 74 13.07 -2.09 -10.09
CA GLY A 74 13.20 -3.17 -11.08
C GLY A 74 12.21 -3.09 -12.23
N ALA A 75 11.23 -2.18 -12.19
CA ALA A 75 10.22 -2.05 -13.23
C ALA A 75 10.81 -1.49 -14.54
N VAL A 76 10.32 -2.03 -15.68
CA VAL A 76 10.62 -1.54 -17.02
C VAL A 76 9.47 -0.64 -17.49
N GLN A 77 9.77 0.60 -17.81
CA GLN A 77 8.77 1.51 -18.36
C GLN A 77 8.61 1.25 -19.87
N LEU A 78 7.42 0.81 -20.27
CA LEU A 78 7.11 0.48 -21.66
C LEU A 78 6.57 1.66 -22.46
N GLN A 79 5.93 2.62 -21.79
CA GLN A 79 5.26 3.76 -22.40
C GLN A 79 5.18 4.95 -21.43
N GLY A 80 4.96 6.14 -21.98
CA GLY A 80 4.65 7.36 -21.25
C GLY A 80 5.85 8.25 -20.97
N LYS A 81 5.59 9.35 -20.25
CA LYS A 81 6.63 10.27 -19.78
C LYS A 81 7.39 9.65 -18.62
N GLU A 82 8.56 10.19 -18.29
CA GLU A 82 9.29 9.85 -17.07
C GLU A 82 8.39 9.94 -15.83
N LEU A 83 8.68 9.07 -14.86
CA LEU A 83 7.98 9.09 -13.57
C LEU A 83 8.33 10.37 -12.80
N SER A 84 7.33 10.99 -12.19
CA SER A 84 7.53 12.06 -11.23
C SER A 84 7.79 11.51 -9.83
N TYR A 85 8.24 12.38 -8.91
CA TYR A 85 8.37 12.06 -7.49
C TYR A 85 7.08 11.43 -6.92
N ASN A 86 5.93 12.08 -7.18
CA ASN A 86 4.63 11.60 -6.71
C ASN A 86 4.22 10.28 -7.37
N ASN A 87 4.48 10.09 -8.68
CA ASN A 87 4.21 8.80 -9.33
C ASN A 87 4.98 7.66 -8.68
N ILE A 88 6.25 7.87 -8.32
CA ILE A 88 7.08 6.87 -7.64
C ILE A 88 6.48 6.51 -6.28
N GLY A 89 6.18 7.50 -5.43
CA GLY A 89 5.62 7.26 -4.11
C GLY A 89 4.23 6.62 -4.14
N ASP A 90 3.37 7.06 -5.06
CA ASP A 90 2.01 6.51 -5.20
C ASP A 90 2.03 5.08 -5.76
N THR A 91 2.94 4.79 -6.70
CA THR A 91 3.11 3.43 -7.23
C THR A 91 3.66 2.48 -6.17
N ASP A 92 4.61 2.93 -5.34
CA ASP A 92 5.15 2.14 -4.24
C ASP A 92 4.04 1.75 -3.24
N GLY A 93 3.19 2.71 -2.84
CA GLY A 93 2.04 2.44 -1.97
C GLY A 93 1.01 1.47 -2.57
N ALA A 94 0.77 1.56 -3.88
CA ALA A 94 -0.09 0.61 -4.59
C ALA A 94 0.51 -0.81 -4.63
N LEU A 95 1.83 -0.91 -4.85
CA LEU A 95 2.55 -2.18 -4.86
C LEU A 95 2.59 -2.83 -3.47
N GLU A 96 2.86 -2.07 -2.40
CA GLU A 96 2.82 -2.58 -1.02
C GLU A 96 1.45 -3.23 -0.73
N THR A 97 0.35 -2.58 -1.13
CA THR A 97 -1.01 -3.11 -0.95
C THR A 97 -1.26 -4.35 -1.80
N LEU A 98 -0.91 -4.30 -3.10
CA LEU A 98 -1.15 -5.38 -4.06
C LEU A 98 -0.51 -6.69 -3.64
N LYS A 99 0.67 -6.62 -3.03
CA LYS A 99 1.46 -7.78 -2.60
C LYS A 99 0.80 -8.62 -1.50
N GLU A 100 -0.25 -8.13 -0.85
CA GLU A 100 -1.02 -8.91 0.13
C GLU A 100 -1.99 -9.91 -0.53
N PHE A 101 -2.19 -9.85 -1.86
CA PHE A 101 -3.21 -10.62 -2.57
C PHE A 101 -2.60 -11.65 -3.52
N ASP A 102 -3.07 -12.90 -3.40
CA ASP A 102 -2.66 -14.01 -4.27
C ASP A 102 -3.64 -14.24 -5.44
N GLU A 103 -4.92 -13.95 -5.26
CA GLU A 103 -5.96 -13.98 -6.29
C GLU A 103 -5.83 -12.81 -7.27
N PRO A 104 -6.44 -12.88 -8.49
CA PRO A 104 -6.41 -11.74 -9.42
C PRO A 104 -6.99 -10.49 -8.76
N THR A 105 -6.14 -9.48 -8.59
CA THR A 105 -6.46 -8.29 -7.80
C THR A 105 -5.98 -7.03 -8.50
N ILE A 106 -6.79 -5.98 -8.41
CA ILE A 106 -6.48 -4.61 -8.78
C ILE A 106 -6.47 -3.73 -7.55
N VAL A 107 -5.42 -2.94 -7.41
CA VAL A 107 -5.32 -1.86 -6.42
C VAL A 107 -5.26 -0.54 -7.17
N ALA A 108 -6.26 0.30 -6.97
CA ALA A 108 -6.23 1.71 -7.33
C ALA A 108 -5.76 2.52 -6.13
N ALA A 109 -4.76 3.36 -6.32
CA ALA A 109 -4.18 4.20 -5.28
C ALA A 109 -4.08 5.66 -5.70
N LYS A 110 -4.20 6.55 -4.72
CA LYS A 110 -3.97 7.98 -4.87
C LYS A 110 -3.35 8.54 -3.59
N HIS A 111 -2.29 9.36 -3.76
CA HIS A 111 -1.54 9.90 -2.62
C HIS A 111 -1.05 8.81 -1.67
N ALA A 112 -0.51 7.73 -2.27
CA ALA A 112 0.00 6.52 -1.60
C ALA A 112 -1.02 5.78 -0.70
N ASN A 113 -2.32 6.07 -0.81
CA ASN A 113 -3.37 5.32 -0.13
C ASN A 113 -4.21 4.52 -1.14
N PRO A 114 -4.64 3.30 -0.81
CA PRO A 114 -5.62 2.60 -1.60
C PRO A 114 -6.95 3.36 -1.59
N CYS A 115 -7.50 3.66 -2.76
CA CYS A 115 -8.82 4.27 -2.91
C CYS A 115 -9.85 3.30 -3.47
N GLY A 116 -9.41 2.24 -4.15
CA GLY A 116 -10.25 1.17 -4.63
C GLY A 116 -9.46 -0.13 -4.77
N VAL A 117 -9.92 -1.20 -4.13
CA VAL A 117 -9.33 -2.54 -4.23
C VAL A 117 -10.41 -3.53 -4.58
N GLY A 118 -10.15 -4.38 -5.56
CA GLY A 118 -11.06 -5.42 -5.98
C GLY A 118 -10.33 -6.70 -6.36
N SER A 119 -10.85 -7.84 -5.88
CA SER A 119 -10.42 -9.17 -6.27
C SER A 119 -11.57 -9.94 -6.91
N ALA A 120 -11.29 -10.70 -7.96
CA ALA A 120 -12.26 -11.52 -8.69
C ALA A 120 -11.54 -12.67 -9.43
N ASP A 121 -12.32 -13.54 -10.07
CA ASP A 121 -11.78 -14.65 -10.87
C ASP A 121 -11.06 -14.15 -12.13
N THR A 122 -11.48 -12.99 -12.67
CA THR A 122 -10.86 -12.34 -13.81
C THR A 122 -10.31 -10.97 -13.44
N LEU A 123 -9.25 -10.53 -14.11
CA LEU A 123 -8.66 -9.21 -13.83
C LEU A 123 -9.57 -8.07 -14.25
N VAL A 124 -10.35 -8.23 -15.32
CA VAL A 124 -11.32 -7.22 -15.77
C VAL A 124 -12.43 -7.01 -14.74
N ASP A 125 -12.90 -8.07 -14.07
CA ASP A 125 -13.91 -7.94 -13.01
C ASP A 125 -13.30 -7.40 -11.72
N ALA A 126 -12.05 -7.76 -11.40
CA ALA A 126 -11.29 -7.13 -10.32
C ALA A 126 -11.14 -5.61 -10.54
N PHE A 127 -10.87 -5.18 -11.80
CA PHE A 127 -10.82 -3.76 -12.12
C PHE A 127 -12.17 -3.05 -11.96
N LYS A 128 -13.27 -3.66 -12.43
CA LYS A 128 -14.62 -3.09 -12.25
C LYS A 128 -14.92 -2.86 -10.77
N LYS A 129 -14.66 -3.85 -9.91
CA LYS A 129 -14.80 -3.70 -8.45
C LYS A 129 -13.94 -2.57 -7.89
N ALA A 130 -12.66 -2.51 -8.24
CA ALA A 130 -11.76 -1.46 -7.79
C ALA A 130 -12.20 -0.06 -8.26
N TYR A 131 -12.71 0.04 -9.48
CA TYR A 131 -13.28 1.28 -10.03
C TYR A 131 -14.57 1.70 -9.32
N GLU A 132 -15.50 0.77 -9.13
CA GLU A 132 -16.78 1.02 -8.44
C GLU A 132 -16.59 1.37 -6.96
N ALA A 133 -15.48 0.95 -6.35
CA ALA A 133 -15.12 1.32 -4.98
C ALA A 133 -15.03 2.84 -4.78
N ASP A 134 -14.38 3.55 -5.70
CA ASP A 134 -14.31 5.02 -5.70
C ASP A 134 -14.01 5.55 -7.11
N PRO A 135 -15.04 5.73 -7.96
CA PRO A 135 -14.86 6.19 -9.33
C PRO A 135 -14.39 7.66 -9.42
N VAL A 136 -14.45 8.40 -8.32
CA VAL A 136 -14.01 9.80 -8.26
C VAL A 136 -12.52 9.86 -7.94
N SER A 137 -12.07 9.17 -6.91
CA SER A 137 -10.67 9.25 -6.45
C SER A 137 -9.71 8.55 -7.39
N ILE A 138 -10.12 7.49 -8.09
CA ILE A 138 -9.29 6.78 -9.07
C ILE A 138 -8.84 7.67 -10.25
N TYR A 139 -9.57 8.75 -10.54
CA TYR A 139 -9.24 9.70 -11.61
C TYR A 139 -7.88 10.38 -11.32
N GLY A 140 -6.93 10.21 -12.24
CA GLY A 140 -5.55 10.67 -12.06
C GLY A 140 -4.74 9.85 -11.06
N GLY A 141 -5.22 8.65 -10.69
CA GLY A 141 -4.56 7.73 -9.79
C GLY A 141 -3.62 6.74 -10.49
N ILE A 142 -3.10 5.84 -9.68
CA ILE A 142 -2.24 4.72 -10.05
C ILE A 142 -3.06 3.44 -9.97
N VAL A 143 -2.85 2.52 -10.92
CA VAL A 143 -3.45 1.17 -10.87
C VAL A 143 -2.34 0.14 -10.89
N ALA A 144 -2.35 -0.76 -9.90
CA ALA A 144 -1.47 -1.92 -9.82
C ALA A 144 -2.29 -3.22 -9.99
N ALA A 145 -1.79 -4.13 -10.80
CA ALA A 145 -2.40 -5.42 -11.09
C ALA A 145 -1.40 -6.57 -10.85
N ASN A 146 -1.84 -7.68 -10.25
CA ASN A 146 -0.97 -8.83 -9.99
C ASN A 146 -1.06 -9.94 -11.06
N ARG A 147 -1.71 -9.67 -12.18
CA ARG A 147 -1.79 -10.54 -13.37
C ARG A 147 -1.54 -9.71 -14.62
N GLU A 148 -1.31 -10.40 -15.74
CA GLU A 148 -1.20 -9.78 -17.05
C GLU A 148 -2.42 -8.91 -17.36
N ILE A 149 -2.20 -7.68 -17.84
CA ILE A 149 -3.25 -6.85 -18.41
C ILE A 149 -3.53 -7.34 -19.84
N ASP A 150 -4.66 -7.98 -20.02
CA ASP A 150 -5.17 -8.41 -21.31
C ASP A 150 -5.97 -7.29 -22.02
N LYS A 151 -6.44 -7.57 -23.23
CA LYS A 151 -7.25 -6.63 -24.02
C LYS A 151 -8.50 -6.18 -23.29
N ALA A 152 -9.25 -7.11 -22.68
CA ALA A 152 -10.51 -6.81 -22.01
C ALA A 152 -10.33 -5.88 -20.81
N THR A 153 -9.29 -6.14 -20.02
CA THR A 153 -8.91 -5.30 -18.88
C THR A 153 -8.44 -3.92 -19.33
N ALA A 154 -7.63 -3.86 -20.41
CA ALA A 154 -7.16 -2.60 -20.98
C ALA A 154 -8.33 -1.75 -21.53
N GLU A 155 -9.28 -2.35 -22.23
CA GLU A 155 -10.48 -1.67 -22.74
C GLU A 155 -11.35 -1.12 -21.59
N ALA A 156 -11.47 -1.85 -20.47
CA ALA A 156 -12.18 -1.37 -19.28
C ALA A 156 -11.46 -0.19 -18.59
N MET A 157 -10.12 -0.21 -18.55
CA MET A 157 -9.30 0.87 -17.97
C MET A 157 -9.22 2.11 -18.86
N ALA A 158 -9.29 1.95 -20.18
CA ALA A 158 -9.04 3.01 -21.15
C ALA A 158 -9.94 4.25 -21.02
N PRO A 159 -11.22 4.18 -20.62
CA PRO A 159 -12.05 5.38 -20.40
C PRO A 159 -11.59 6.24 -19.23
N VAL A 160 -10.90 5.64 -18.24
CA VAL A 160 -10.46 6.33 -17.02
C VAL A 160 -9.16 7.08 -17.30
N PHE A 161 -9.03 8.30 -16.78
CA PHE A 161 -7.76 9.00 -16.75
C PHE A 161 -6.90 8.42 -15.62
N LEU A 162 -5.81 7.72 -15.99
CA LEU A 162 -4.83 7.14 -15.09
C LEU A 162 -3.45 7.71 -15.41
N GLU A 163 -2.60 7.87 -14.41
CA GLU A 163 -1.23 8.34 -14.59
C GLU A 163 -0.24 7.20 -14.79
N VAL A 164 -0.40 6.11 -14.04
CA VAL A 164 0.46 4.93 -14.10
C VAL A 164 -0.38 3.66 -14.01
N ILE A 165 -0.03 2.66 -14.80
CA ILE A 165 -0.47 1.27 -14.63
C ILE A 165 0.78 0.42 -14.47
N VAL A 166 0.84 -0.39 -13.40
CA VAL A 166 1.91 -1.35 -13.15
C VAL A 166 1.34 -2.76 -13.10
N ALA A 167 1.96 -3.69 -13.84
CA ALA A 167 1.54 -5.08 -13.95
C ALA A 167 2.73 -6.00 -14.27
N PRO A 168 2.62 -7.34 -14.05
CA PRO A 168 3.69 -8.26 -14.41
C PRO A 168 3.95 -8.31 -15.93
N SER A 169 2.90 -8.15 -16.74
CA SER A 169 2.99 -8.06 -18.21
C SER A 169 1.76 -7.37 -18.80
N PHE A 170 1.86 -7.04 -20.09
CA PHE A 170 0.79 -6.48 -20.90
C PHE A 170 0.72 -7.23 -22.22
N SER A 171 -0.45 -7.72 -22.62
CA SER A 171 -0.60 -8.33 -23.95
C SER A 171 -0.36 -7.29 -25.05
N GLU A 172 -0.06 -7.74 -26.27
CA GLU A 172 0.13 -6.85 -27.42
C GLU A 172 -1.13 -6.01 -27.69
N GLU A 173 -2.31 -6.63 -27.58
CA GLU A 173 -3.60 -5.97 -27.74
C GLU A 173 -3.84 -4.91 -26.65
N ALA A 174 -3.49 -5.21 -25.41
CA ALA A 174 -3.58 -4.24 -24.31
C ALA A 174 -2.67 -3.03 -24.59
N ARG A 175 -1.45 -3.26 -25.01
CA ARG A 175 -0.52 -2.20 -25.41
C ARG A 175 -1.05 -1.35 -26.57
N ALA A 176 -1.69 -1.98 -27.55
CA ALA A 176 -2.34 -1.27 -28.66
C ALA A 176 -3.50 -0.37 -28.21
N VAL A 177 -4.30 -0.82 -27.22
CA VAL A 177 -5.35 -0.01 -26.59
C VAL A 177 -4.74 1.23 -25.92
N PHE A 178 -3.69 1.06 -25.12
CA PHE A 178 -3.05 2.15 -24.36
C PHE A 178 -2.17 3.06 -25.22
N ALA A 179 -1.72 2.65 -26.40
CA ALA A 179 -0.88 3.45 -27.29
C ALA A 179 -1.47 4.83 -27.64
N LYS A 180 -2.81 4.94 -27.62
CA LYS A 180 -3.53 6.20 -27.85
C LYS A 180 -3.36 7.20 -26.71
N LYS A 181 -2.96 6.75 -25.52
CA LYS A 181 -2.78 7.55 -24.30
C LYS A 181 -1.30 7.86 -24.04
N LYS A 182 -0.72 8.74 -24.85
CA LYS A 182 0.73 9.05 -24.87
C LYS A 182 1.35 9.43 -23.51
N ASN A 183 0.56 9.95 -22.57
CA ASN A 183 1.05 10.38 -21.24
C ASN A 183 0.90 9.30 -20.17
N LEU A 184 0.12 8.23 -20.42
CA LEU A 184 -0.05 7.11 -19.51
C LEU A 184 1.26 6.32 -19.43
N ARG A 185 1.74 6.09 -18.22
CA ARG A 185 2.95 5.31 -17.96
C ARG A 185 2.56 3.86 -17.75
N LEU A 186 3.14 2.98 -18.55
CA LEU A 186 3.00 1.53 -18.38
C LEU A 186 4.30 0.99 -17.80
N LEU A 187 4.21 0.38 -16.63
CA LEU A 187 5.34 -0.22 -15.92
C LEU A 187 5.17 -1.73 -15.88
N GLN A 188 6.14 -2.45 -16.44
CA GLN A 188 6.20 -3.90 -16.36
C GLN A 188 7.11 -4.31 -15.20
N LEU A 189 6.59 -5.15 -14.29
CA LEU A 189 7.31 -5.66 -13.13
C LEU A 189 7.03 -7.16 -12.98
N SER A 190 7.86 -8.02 -13.59
CA SER A 190 7.61 -9.46 -13.71
C SER A 190 7.38 -10.15 -12.38
N ASP A 191 8.15 -9.78 -11.33
CA ASP A 191 8.07 -10.39 -10.00
C ASP A 191 7.23 -9.56 -9.02
N ILE A 192 6.15 -8.96 -9.52
CA ILE A 192 5.31 -7.98 -8.80
C ILE A 192 4.79 -8.49 -7.44
N ILE A 193 4.56 -9.79 -7.29
CA ILE A 193 4.05 -10.41 -6.06
C ILE A 193 5.14 -10.84 -5.06
N LYS A 194 6.43 -10.67 -5.41
CA LYS A 194 7.55 -11.03 -4.53
C LYS A 194 7.50 -10.22 -3.24
N ARG A 195 7.62 -10.86 -2.05
CA ARG A 195 7.48 -10.25 -0.71
C ARG A 195 8.72 -10.37 0.17
N ASP A 196 9.77 -11.05 -0.27
CA ASP A 196 10.99 -11.30 0.50
C ASP A 196 11.93 -10.08 0.51
N TYR A 197 11.54 -9.04 1.22
CA TYR A 197 12.36 -7.84 1.39
C TYR A 197 13.34 -8.02 2.55
N THR A 198 14.61 -7.77 2.29
CA THR A 198 15.67 -7.88 3.31
C THR A 198 16.20 -6.52 3.78
N TYR A 199 15.64 -5.42 3.26
CA TYR A 199 16.07 -4.07 3.58
C TYR A 199 15.14 -3.41 4.59
N PRO A 200 15.68 -2.62 5.53
CA PRO A 200 14.88 -1.88 6.49
C PRO A 200 14.16 -0.69 5.83
N LYS A 201 13.02 -0.30 6.39
CA LYS A 201 12.33 0.93 6.07
C LYS A 201 12.96 2.09 6.84
N ALA A 202 13.33 3.15 6.12
CA ALA A 202 13.94 4.35 6.69
C ALA A 202 13.02 5.57 6.51
N LYS A 203 12.91 6.39 7.55
CA LYS A 203 12.14 7.64 7.56
C LYS A 203 13.00 8.78 8.11
N THR A 204 13.22 9.80 7.32
CA THR A 204 13.94 11.01 7.77
C THR A 204 13.11 11.79 8.79
N VAL A 205 13.78 12.28 9.82
CA VAL A 205 13.24 13.23 10.81
C VAL A 205 14.20 14.41 10.92
N LEU A 206 13.79 15.50 11.56
CA LEU A 206 14.68 16.66 11.75
C LEU A 206 15.96 16.23 12.48
N GLY A 207 17.09 16.28 11.77
CA GLY A 207 18.41 15.93 12.33
C GLY A 207 18.69 14.45 12.50
N GLY A 208 17.84 13.55 11.97
CA GLY A 208 18.04 12.10 12.17
C GLY A 208 17.33 11.20 11.17
N LEU A 209 17.44 9.90 11.41
CA LEU A 209 16.82 8.84 10.63
C LEU A 209 16.21 7.78 11.57
N LEU A 210 14.94 7.47 11.37
CA LEU A 210 14.30 6.31 11.98
C LEU A 210 14.44 5.13 11.03
N VAL A 211 14.85 3.99 11.58
CA VAL A 211 15.04 2.75 10.81
C VAL A 211 14.27 1.63 11.53
N GLN A 212 13.51 0.86 10.77
CA GLN A 212 12.73 -0.27 11.29
C GLN A 212 12.64 -1.37 10.24
N ASP A 213 12.27 -2.56 10.67
CA ASP A 213 11.95 -3.64 9.73
C ASP A 213 10.67 -3.35 8.95
N MET A 214 10.53 -3.98 7.79
CA MET A 214 9.29 -3.96 7.03
C MET A 214 8.20 -4.71 7.80
N ASP A 215 6.96 -4.20 7.77
CA ASP A 215 5.79 -4.88 8.31
C ASP A 215 5.32 -5.98 7.34
N LEU A 216 5.93 -7.16 7.43
CA LEU A 216 5.63 -8.30 6.54
C LEU A 216 4.59 -9.26 7.14
N GLN A 217 4.37 -9.21 8.44
CA GLN A 217 3.43 -10.09 9.13
C GLN A 217 2.00 -9.56 8.98
N LEU A 218 1.06 -10.43 8.60
CA LEU A 218 -0.35 -10.04 8.46
C LEU A 218 -1.17 -10.30 9.74
N LEU A 219 -0.87 -11.39 10.45
CA LEU A 219 -1.56 -11.82 11.67
C LEU A 219 -0.56 -12.06 12.79
N GLY A 220 -0.90 -11.69 14.01
CA GLY A 220 -0.06 -11.91 15.21
C GLY A 220 -0.09 -13.35 15.75
N GLY A 221 -0.96 -14.18 15.21
CA GLY A 221 -1.20 -15.57 15.63
C GLY A 221 -2.57 -16.04 15.15
N GLU A 222 -3.20 -16.96 15.91
CA GLU A 222 -4.56 -17.40 15.63
C GLU A 222 -5.58 -16.28 15.87
N LEU A 223 -6.60 -16.20 15.02
CA LEU A 223 -7.69 -15.24 15.15
C LEU A 223 -8.51 -15.52 16.41
N GLN A 224 -8.75 -14.50 17.21
CA GLN A 224 -9.55 -14.61 18.43
C GLN A 224 -10.98 -14.13 18.17
N TYR A 225 -11.95 -15.04 18.31
CA TYR A 225 -13.38 -14.75 18.15
C TYR A 225 -13.92 -14.28 19.50
N VAL A 226 -14.10 -12.96 19.67
CA VAL A 226 -14.37 -12.34 20.97
C VAL A 226 -15.85 -12.04 21.25
N THR A 227 -16.73 -12.19 20.25
CA THR A 227 -18.18 -11.95 20.38
C THR A 227 -18.98 -13.25 20.38
N ASN A 228 -20.24 -13.18 20.88
CA ASN A 228 -21.19 -14.28 20.88
C ASN A 228 -21.51 -14.78 19.47
N ARG A 229 -21.73 -13.83 18.52
CA ARG A 229 -21.89 -14.13 17.10
C ARG A 229 -20.51 -14.32 16.46
N ARG A 230 -20.36 -15.42 15.73
CA ARG A 230 -19.19 -15.64 14.88
C ARG A 230 -19.47 -15.10 13.48
N PRO A 231 -18.45 -14.60 12.75
CA PRO A 231 -18.64 -14.23 11.36
C PRO A 231 -18.98 -15.48 10.53
N THR A 232 -19.76 -15.30 9.49
CA THR A 232 -19.92 -16.31 8.43
C THR A 232 -18.60 -16.47 7.66
N GLU A 233 -18.44 -17.55 6.90
CA GLU A 233 -17.25 -17.76 6.06
C GLU A 233 -17.01 -16.59 5.09
N LYS A 234 -18.09 -16.07 4.49
CA LYS A 234 -18.03 -14.91 3.60
C LYS A 234 -17.62 -13.62 4.32
N GLU A 235 -18.17 -13.36 5.51
CA GLU A 235 -17.74 -12.22 6.32
C GLU A 235 -16.27 -12.35 6.72
N LEU A 236 -15.80 -13.53 7.09
CA LEU A 236 -14.40 -13.75 7.45
C LEU A 236 -13.47 -13.50 6.25
N GLU A 237 -13.84 -13.95 5.05
CA GLU A 237 -13.11 -13.68 3.82
C GLU A 237 -13.02 -12.17 3.54
N ASP A 238 -14.14 -11.45 3.63
CA ASP A 238 -14.19 -10.00 3.46
C ASP A 238 -13.46 -9.24 4.58
N MET A 239 -13.49 -9.74 5.82
CA MET A 239 -12.71 -9.18 6.94
C MET A 239 -11.20 -9.27 6.69
N LEU A 240 -10.71 -10.42 6.24
CA LEU A 240 -9.30 -10.61 5.90
C LEU A 240 -8.91 -9.77 4.67
N PHE A 241 -9.80 -9.61 3.70
CA PHE A 241 -9.62 -8.72 2.56
C PHE A 241 -9.48 -7.26 3.02
N ALA A 242 -10.39 -6.77 3.87
CA ALA A 242 -10.33 -5.43 4.44
C ALA A 242 -9.08 -5.23 5.33
N TRP A 243 -8.64 -6.29 6.05
CA TRP A 243 -7.46 -6.27 6.89
C TRP A 243 -6.17 -6.04 6.10
N LYS A 244 -6.05 -6.68 4.95
CA LYS A 244 -4.95 -6.44 4.00
C LYS A 244 -4.91 -4.99 3.51
N ILE A 245 -6.08 -4.38 3.26
CA ILE A 245 -6.18 -2.99 2.80
C ILE A 245 -5.81 -2.01 3.91
N VAL A 246 -6.36 -2.20 5.11
CA VAL A 246 -6.14 -1.26 6.22
C VAL A 246 -4.67 -1.24 6.67
N LYS A 247 -3.96 -2.37 6.58
CA LYS A 247 -2.52 -2.48 6.83
C LYS A 247 -1.70 -1.47 6.01
N HIS A 248 -2.12 -1.19 4.78
CA HIS A 248 -1.41 -0.29 3.86
C HIS A 248 -2.03 1.10 3.74
N THR A 249 -3.05 1.39 4.55
CA THR A 249 -3.70 2.69 4.61
C THR A 249 -3.07 3.56 5.71
N LYS A 250 -2.84 4.85 5.45
CA LYS A 250 -2.25 5.77 6.47
C LYS A 250 -3.12 5.86 7.72
N SER A 251 -2.50 5.75 8.89
CA SER A 251 -3.15 5.78 10.22
C SER A 251 -3.64 7.18 10.62
N ASN A 252 -4.68 7.31 11.48
CA ASN A 252 -5.61 6.23 11.81
C ASN A 252 -6.40 5.82 10.57
N ALA A 253 -6.58 4.53 10.38
CA ALA A 253 -7.17 3.99 9.18
C ALA A 253 -8.35 3.03 9.45
N ILE A 254 -9.37 3.13 8.61
CA ILE A 254 -10.47 2.18 8.51
C ILE A 254 -10.61 1.74 7.05
N ALA A 255 -10.78 0.45 6.81
CA ALA A 255 -11.17 -0.10 5.53
C ALA A 255 -12.49 -0.90 5.69
N ILE A 256 -13.44 -0.65 4.80
CA ILE A 256 -14.73 -1.35 4.76
C ILE A 256 -14.78 -2.14 3.46
N ALA A 257 -15.23 -3.39 3.51
CA ALA A 257 -15.27 -4.27 2.34
C ALA A 257 -16.51 -5.15 2.31
N LYS A 258 -16.86 -5.57 1.11
CA LYS A 258 -17.92 -6.53 0.81
C LYS A 258 -17.64 -7.20 -0.53
N ASP A 259 -17.84 -8.52 -0.60
CA ASP A 259 -17.67 -9.30 -1.83
C ASP A 259 -16.28 -9.13 -2.49
N LYS A 260 -15.21 -9.09 -1.66
CA LYS A 260 -13.83 -8.80 -2.11
C LYS A 260 -13.70 -7.48 -2.90
N CYS A 261 -14.43 -6.48 -2.47
CA CYS A 261 -14.37 -5.12 -2.97
C CYS A 261 -14.30 -4.16 -1.80
N SER A 262 -13.39 -3.20 -1.81
CA SER A 262 -13.41 -2.12 -0.83
C SER A 262 -14.65 -1.26 -1.08
N THR A 263 -15.46 -1.05 -0.05
CA THR A 263 -16.66 -0.21 -0.14
C THR A 263 -16.45 1.17 0.47
N GLY A 264 -15.43 1.34 1.30
CA GLY A 264 -15.04 2.62 1.87
C GLY A 264 -13.66 2.55 2.52
N VAL A 265 -12.83 3.58 2.35
CA VAL A 265 -11.51 3.68 2.97
C VAL A 265 -11.37 5.07 3.61
N GLY A 266 -11.04 5.11 4.90
CA GLY A 266 -10.83 6.34 5.65
C GLY A 266 -9.38 6.46 6.12
N PRO A 267 -8.48 7.09 5.34
CA PRO A 267 -7.06 7.18 5.67
C PRO A 267 -6.73 8.43 6.50
N GLY A 268 -5.67 8.34 7.32
CA GLY A 268 -4.89 9.48 7.80
C GLY A 268 -5.61 10.41 8.77
N GLN A 269 -6.53 9.90 9.58
CA GLN A 269 -7.28 10.76 10.51
C GLN A 269 -6.64 10.80 11.90
N VAL A 270 -6.73 11.96 12.55
CA VAL A 270 -6.24 12.15 13.93
C VAL A 270 -7.13 11.45 14.97
N SER A 271 -8.37 11.13 14.60
CA SER A 271 -9.31 10.37 15.43
C SER A 271 -9.80 9.13 14.66
N ARG A 272 -9.91 8.00 15.36
CA ARG A 272 -10.38 6.74 14.74
C ARG A 272 -11.83 6.82 14.29
N ILE A 273 -12.68 7.46 15.10
CA ILE A 273 -14.08 7.66 14.71
C ILE A 273 -14.21 8.48 13.42
N TRP A 274 -13.36 9.49 13.20
CA TRP A 274 -13.38 10.25 11.95
C TRP A 274 -12.90 9.44 10.76
N ALA A 275 -11.96 8.52 10.95
CA ALA A 275 -11.57 7.58 9.90
C ALA A 275 -12.76 6.71 9.49
N LEU A 276 -13.53 6.21 10.45
CA LEU A 276 -14.75 5.44 10.19
C LEU A 276 -15.83 6.28 9.50
N GLU A 277 -16.13 7.46 10.01
CA GLU A 277 -17.14 8.35 9.42
C GLU A 277 -16.78 8.73 7.97
N ASN A 278 -15.50 8.98 7.69
CA ASN A 278 -15.02 9.24 6.33
C ASN A 278 -15.19 8.02 5.42
N ALA A 279 -14.85 6.81 5.89
CA ALA A 279 -15.04 5.57 5.15
C ALA A 279 -16.54 5.32 4.85
N ILE A 280 -17.40 5.51 5.84
CA ILE A 280 -18.88 5.38 5.69
C ILE A 280 -19.39 6.39 4.67
N ARG A 281 -19.01 7.66 4.77
CA ARG A 281 -19.42 8.71 3.84
C ARG A 281 -19.00 8.41 2.41
N GLN A 282 -17.76 7.93 2.20
CA GLN A 282 -17.26 7.55 0.89
C GLN A 282 -18.05 6.38 0.30
N GLY A 283 -18.32 5.36 1.14
CA GLY A 283 -19.01 4.15 0.69
C GLY A 283 -20.51 4.36 0.40
N GLY A 284 -21.17 5.27 1.14
CA GLY A 284 -22.59 5.60 0.95
C GLY A 284 -23.49 4.36 1.01
N GLU A 285 -24.31 4.16 -0.01
CA GLU A 285 -25.28 3.06 -0.09
C GLU A 285 -24.66 1.66 -0.17
N ARG A 286 -23.34 1.54 -0.40
CA ARG A 286 -22.63 0.26 -0.47
C ARG A 286 -22.24 -0.29 0.90
N ILE A 287 -22.29 0.52 1.95
CA ILE A 287 -21.86 0.15 3.30
C ILE A 287 -22.74 -0.90 3.98
N PRO A 288 -24.09 -0.85 3.90
CA PRO A 288 -24.91 -1.85 4.58
C PRO A 288 -24.60 -3.30 4.16
N GLY A 289 -24.40 -4.16 5.15
CA GLY A 289 -24.00 -5.55 4.96
C GLY A 289 -22.51 -5.75 4.65
N SER A 290 -21.68 -4.71 4.77
CA SER A 290 -20.21 -4.81 4.68
C SER A 290 -19.59 -5.20 6.01
N VAL A 291 -18.30 -5.54 5.95
CA VAL A 291 -17.42 -5.74 7.12
C VAL A 291 -16.42 -4.59 7.24
N MET A 292 -15.84 -4.40 8.42
CA MET A 292 -14.90 -3.31 8.71
C MET A 292 -13.60 -3.83 9.32
N ALA A 293 -12.47 -3.29 8.87
CA ALA A 293 -11.14 -3.47 9.45
C ALA A 293 -10.61 -2.14 10.02
N SER A 294 -9.94 -2.21 11.17
CA SER A 294 -9.27 -1.07 11.82
C SER A 294 -7.80 -1.41 12.05
N ASP A 295 -6.89 -0.51 11.66
CA ASP A 295 -5.42 -0.68 11.77
C ASP A 295 -4.92 -0.78 13.21
N ALA A 296 -5.73 -0.36 14.21
CA ALA A 296 -5.45 -0.49 15.64
C ALA A 296 -6.76 -0.69 16.44
N PHE A 297 -6.63 -0.91 17.75
CA PHE A 297 -7.76 -1.14 18.65
C PHE A 297 -8.69 0.09 18.77
N PHE A 298 -9.92 -0.15 19.20
CA PHE A 298 -10.85 0.92 19.55
C PHE A 298 -10.60 1.42 20.96
N PRO A 299 -10.36 2.73 21.14
CA PRO A 299 -10.23 3.31 22.47
C PRO A 299 -11.57 3.37 23.23
N PHE A 300 -12.70 3.39 22.51
CA PHE A 300 -14.07 3.45 23.01
C PHE A 300 -15.03 2.66 22.12
N ALA A 301 -16.26 2.42 22.61
CA ALA A 301 -17.28 1.70 21.84
C ALA A 301 -17.95 2.53 20.72
N ASP A 302 -17.63 3.82 20.59
CA ASP A 302 -18.19 4.76 19.62
C ASP A 302 -18.07 4.28 18.17
N CYS A 303 -16.92 3.66 17.82
CA CYS A 303 -16.72 3.07 16.50
C CYS A 303 -17.66 1.89 16.24
N VAL A 304 -17.94 1.06 17.26
CA VAL A 304 -18.86 -0.07 17.12
C VAL A 304 -20.30 0.44 16.94
N GLU A 305 -20.69 1.47 17.68
CA GLU A 305 -22.00 2.11 17.54
C GLU A 305 -22.20 2.76 16.17
N ALA A 306 -21.16 3.45 15.65
CA ALA A 306 -21.20 4.05 14.32
C ALA A 306 -21.26 2.98 13.23
N ALA A 307 -20.50 1.89 13.37
CA ALA A 307 -20.55 0.75 12.48
C ALA A 307 -21.93 0.10 12.42
N HIS A 308 -22.57 -0.10 13.59
CA HIS A 308 -23.96 -0.61 13.66
C HIS A 308 -24.94 0.31 12.90
N LYS A 309 -24.91 1.61 13.15
CA LYS A 309 -25.78 2.60 12.46
C LYS A 309 -25.60 2.59 10.96
N ALA A 310 -24.39 2.29 10.48
CA ALA A 310 -24.06 2.18 9.07
C ALA A 310 -24.44 0.80 8.47
N GLY A 311 -24.88 -0.15 9.26
CA GLY A 311 -25.24 -1.50 8.80
C GLY A 311 -24.04 -2.44 8.58
N ILE A 312 -22.89 -2.18 9.21
CA ILE A 312 -21.73 -3.06 9.21
C ILE A 312 -22.04 -4.27 10.08
N THR A 313 -21.72 -5.48 9.59
CA THR A 313 -22.11 -6.74 10.21
C THR A 313 -20.98 -7.42 10.97
N ALA A 314 -19.72 -7.18 10.61
CA ALA A 314 -18.56 -7.77 11.27
C ALA A 314 -17.36 -6.81 11.31
N ILE A 315 -16.52 -6.96 12.32
CA ILE A 315 -15.36 -6.09 12.61
C ILE A 315 -14.12 -6.94 12.86
N ILE A 316 -12.99 -6.56 12.22
CA ILE A 316 -11.66 -7.10 12.49
C ILE A 316 -10.76 -5.97 12.99
N GLN A 317 -10.06 -6.19 14.10
CA GLN A 317 -9.14 -5.23 14.71
C GLN A 317 -8.12 -5.96 15.60
N PRO A 318 -7.01 -5.35 16.03
CA PRO A 318 -5.98 -6.06 16.78
C PRO A 318 -6.32 -6.44 18.22
N GLY A 319 -7.25 -5.75 18.89
CA GLY A 319 -7.42 -5.83 20.33
C GLY A 319 -6.26 -5.18 21.09
N GLY A 320 -6.28 -5.27 22.41
CA GLY A 320 -5.22 -4.76 23.30
C GLY A 320 -5.51 -3.42 23.95
N SER A 321 -6.75 -2.92 23.86
CA SER A 321 -7.23 -1.79 24.65
C SER A 321 -7.63 -2.24 26.05
N ILE A 322 -7.45 -1.35 27.05
CA ILE A 322 -8.05 -1.52 28.37
C ILE A 322 -9.59 -1.46 28.33
N HIS A 323 -10.16 -0.96 27.24
CA HIS A 323 -11.59 -0.83 26.96
C HIS A 323 -12.09 -1.85 25.93
N ASP A 324 -11.34 -2.92 25.65
CA ASP A 324 -11.78 -3.97 24.72
C ASP A 324 -13.14 -4.55 25.09
N GLN A 325 -13.40 -4.74 26.41
CA GLN A 325 -14.68 -5.28 26.87
C GLN A 325 -15.86 -4.36 26.51
N ASP A 326 -15.71 -3.05 26.58
CA ASP A 326 -16.76 -2.11 26.20
C ASP A 326 -17.14 -2.26 24.71
N SER A 327 -16.12 -2.46 23.87
CA SER A 327 -16.30 -2.69 22.42
C SER A 327 -16.94 -4.07 22.13
N ILE A 328 -16.54 -5.11 22.88
CA ILE A 328 -17.12 -6.45 22.77
C ILE A 328 -18.60 -6.44 23.18
N ASP A 329 -18.92 -5.79 24.30
CA ASP A 329 -20.30 -5.70 24.82
C ASP A 329 -21.21 -4.93 23.84
N ALA A 330 -20.71 -3.82 23.27
CA ALA A 330 -21.42 -3.09 22.23
C ALA A 330 -21.63 -3.94 20.97
N ALA A 331 -20.62 -4.69 20.51
CA ALA A 331 -20.74 -5.58 19.36
C ALA A 331 -21.76 -6.70 19.63
N ASN A 332 -21.75 -7.30 20.83
CA ASN A 332 -22.73 -8.31 21.24
C ASN A 332 -24.15 -7.74 21.28
N LYS A 333 -24.33 -6.52 21.83
CA LYS A 333 -25.61 -5.81 21.88
C LYS A 333 -26.23 -5.62 20.50
N TYR A 334 -25.39 -5.32 19.51
CA TYR A 334 -25.81 -5.04 18.13
C TYR A 334 -25.70 -6.27 17.20
N ASN A 335 -25.40 -7.44 17.73
CA ASN A 335 -25.21 -8.69 16.97
C ASN A 335 -24.14 -8.56 15.85
N ILE A 336 -23.10 -7.78 16.10
CA ILE A 336 -21.92 -7.65 15.23
C ILE A 336 -20.89 -8.71 15.62
N ALA A 337 -20.35 -9.46 14.65
CA ALA A 337 -19.23 -10.37 14.91
C ALA A 337 -17.93 -9.54 15.04
N MET A 338 -17.09 -9.88 16.00
CA MET A 338 -15.78 -9.24 16.16
C MET A 338 -14.69 -10.29 16.33
N ILE A 339 -13.58 -10.07 15.64
CA ILE A 339 -12.35 -10.86 15.78
C ILE A 339 -11.15 -9.96 16.05
N PHE A 340 -10.21 -10.50 16.86
CA PHE A 340 -8.93 -9.86 17.14
C PHE A 340 -7.79 -10.57 16.42
N THR A 341 -6.85 -9.80 15.85
CA THR A 341 -5.70 -10.30 15.09
C THR A 341 -4.43 -10.42 15.93
N GLY A 342 -4.40 -9.78 17.13
CA GLY A 342 -3.23 -9.73 18.01
C GLY A 342 -2.05 -8.89 17.50
N ILE A 343 -2.19 -8.22 16.36
CA ILE A 343 -1.16 -7.35 15.77
C ILE A 343 -1.80 -6.10 15.17
N ARG A 344 -1.19 -4.93 15.38
CA ARG A 344 -1.63 -3.67 14.77
C ARG A 344 -0.73 -3.30 13.57
N HIS A 345 -1.25 -2.47 12.67
CA HIS A 345 -0.55 -2.05 11.45
C HIS A 345 -0.54 -0.53 11.32
N PHE A 346 0.15 0.18 12.21
CA PHE A 346 0.31 1.62 12.05
C PHE A 346 1.22 1.97 10.87
N LYS A 347 0.76 2.91 10.04
CA LYS A 347 1.49 3.45 8.88
C LYS A 347 1.39 4.99 8.89
N HIS A 348 2.48 5.65 9.28
CA HIS A 348 2.56 7.14 9.37
C HIS A 348 3.46 7.75 8.31
#